data_59db6dc20c22f4d56d24a6626d5a6a04
#
_entry.id   59db6dc20c22f4d56d24a6626d5a6a04
#
_cell.length_a   1.000
_cell.length_b   1.000
_cell.length_c   1.000
_cell.angle_alpha   90.00
_cell.angle_beta   90.00
_cell.angle_gamma   90.00
#
_symmetry.space_group_name_H-M   'P 1'
#
loop_
_entity.id
_entity.type
_entity.pdbx_description
1 polymer ?
#
loop_
_entity_poly.entity_id
_entity_poly.type
_entity_poly.pdbx_seq_one_letter_code
_entity_poly.pdbx_strand_id
1 'polypeptide(L)'
;VDVGVAPVTKSVWFDLPGEIDQLWAEAVVRWQSGESLFLKGDLEAAAKEKQEEHREVSAREGIVLDFLSKQVPEDWAKWPLDRRRMFWGGAVQGSINLVDRDRVCALEVWCEALDGKQREIRYSDTAEINGIIEACSDWEKTPNSLQFGYCGKQRGFTKKRVEH
;
A
#
# COMPACT_ATOMS: atom_id res chain seq x y z
N VAL A 1 -23.88 -11.18 -0.54
CA VAL A 1 -25.06 -10.36 -0.20
C VAL A 1 -24.62 -8.92 -0.33
N ASP A 2 -25.14 -8.22 -1.35
CA ASP A 2 -24.84 -6.81 -1.52
C ASP A 2 -25.56 -6.02 -0.42
N VAL A 3 -24.78 -5.38 0.44
CA VAL A 3 -25.28 -4.53 1.51
C VAL A 3 -25.93 -3.29 0.88
N GLY A 4 -27.20 -3.03 1.20
CA GLY A 4 -27.92 -1.86 0.71
C GLY A 4 -28.85 -2.09 -0.50
N VAL A 5 -28.93 -3.30 -1.04
CA VAL A 5 -29.86 -3.64 -2.16
C VAL A 5 -31.24 -4.04 -1.66
N ALA A 6 -31.35 -4.60 -0.46
CA ALA A 6 -32.63 -4.93 0.15
C ALA A 6 -33.19 -3.74 0.95
N PRO A 7 -34.54 -3.54 0.99
CA PRO A 7 -35.12 -2.50 1.83
C PRO A 7 -34.72 -2.74 3.28
N VAL A 8 -34.22 -1.70 3.95
CA VAL A 8 -33.89 -1.75 5.37
C VAL A 8 -35.17 -1.88 6.17
N THR A 9 -35.41 -3.07 6.76
CA THR A 9 -36.57 -3.37 7.55
C THR A 9 -36.35 -3.24 9.06
N LYS A 10 -35.06 -3.16 9.49
CA LYS A 10 -34.66 -3.07 10.89
C LYS A 10 -33.71 -1.89 11.12
N SER A 11 -33.85 -1.28 12.30
CA SER A 11 -32.99 -0.18 12.74
C SER A 11 -31.99 -0.68 13.76
N VAL A 12 -30.71 -0.32 13.57
CA VAL A 12 -29.63 -0.60 14.54
C VAL A 12 -29.94 0.02 15.91
N TRP A 13 -30.60 1.16 15.94
CA TRP A 13 -30.88 1.90 17.17
C TRP A 13 -32.09 1.37 17.96
N PHE A 14 -33.07 0.82 17.26
CA PHE A 14 -34.34 0.41 17.89
C PHE A 14 -34.47 -1.11 17.98
N ASP A 15 -34.04 -1.87 16.99
CA ASP A 15 -34.26 -3.32 16.93
C ASP A 15 -33.05 -4.10 17.49
N LEU A 16 -31.82 -3.66 17.26
CA LEU A 16 -30.61 -4.36 17.73
C LEU A 16 -30.55 -4.55 19.25
N PRO A 17 -30.90 -3.57 20.10
CA PRO A 17 -30.87 -3.79 21.55
C PRO A 17 -31.73 -4.95 22.04
N GLY A 18 -32.85 -5.24 21.35
CA GLY A 18 -33.71 -6.38 21.66
C GLY A 18 -33.20 -7.73 21.14
N GLU A 19 -32.30 -7.74 20.17
CA GLU A 19 -31.80 -8.94 19.50
C GLU A 19 -30.39 -9.30 19.90
N ILE A 20 -29.66 -8.40 20.59
CA ILE A 20 -28.22 -8.55 20.84
C ILE A 20 -27.86 -9.81 21.65
N ASP A 21 -28.69 -10.16 22.64
CA ASP A 21 -28.49 -11.35 23.48
C ASP A 21 -28.64 -12.63 22.65
N GLN A 22 -29.59 -12.65 21.72
CA GLN A 22 -29.79 -13.78 20.81
C GLN A 22 -28.61 -13.91 19.82
N LEU A 23 -28.13 -12.81 19.27
CA LEU A 23 -26.96 -12.80 18.38
C LEU A 23 -25.73 -13.34 19.09
N TRP A 24 -25.49 -12.92 20.34
CA TRP A 24 -24.40 -13.44 21.14
C TRP A 24 -24.55 -14.91 21.47
N ALA A 25 -25.77 -15.36 21.83
CA ALA A 25 -26.02 -16.77 22.10
C ALA A 25 -25.76 -17.63 20.86
N GLU A 26 -26.18 -17.20 19.67
CA GLU A 26 -25.89 -17.89 18.40
C GLU A 26 -24.39 -17.92 18.10
N ALA A 27 -23.70 -16.81 18.28
CA ALA A 27 -22.25 -16.72 18.07
C ALA A 27 -21.48 -17.68 18.99
N VAL A 28 -21.88 -17.81 20.27
CA VAL A 28 -21.28 -18.74 21.21
C VAL A 28 -21.52 -20.20 20.79
N VAL A 29 -22.72 -20.55 20.35
CA VAL A 29 -23.05 -21.91 19.87
C VAL A 29 -22.21 -22.26 18.64
N ARG A 30 -22.05 -21.35 17.67
CA ARG A 30 -21.22 -21.54 16.47
C ARG A 30 -19.76 -21.73 16.85
N TRP A 31 -19.24 -20.87 17.75
CA TRP A 31 -17.88 -20.99 18.25
C TRP A 31 -17.64 -22.34 18.96
N GLN A 32 -18.54 -22.78 19.83
CA GLN A 32 -18.44 -24.08 20.52
C GLN A 32 -18.52 -25.27 19.56
N SER A 33 -19.25 -25.13 18.44
CA SER A 33 -19.31 -26.16 17.39
C SER A 33 -18.05 -26.22 16.53
N GLY A 34 -17.06 -25.34 16.77
CA GLY A 34 -15.79 -25.29 16.04
C GLY A 34 -15.91 -24.61 14.68
N GLU A 35 -16.95 -23.78 14.47
CA GLU A 35 -17.04 -22.97 13.25
C GLU A 35 -15.83 -22.04 13.12
N SER A 36 -15.24 -22.00 11.92
CA SER A 36 -14.06 -21.16 11.67
C SER A 36 -14.43 -19.68 11.74
N LEU A 37 -13.67 -18.91 12.53
CA LEU A 37 -13.79 -17.44 12.60
C LEU A 37 -13.22 -16.73 11.34
N PHE A 38 -12.54 -17.49 10.48
CA PHE A 38 -11.95 -16.98 9.25
C PHE A 38 -12.62 -17.62 8.04
N LEU A 39 -12.84 -16.83 7.02
CA LEU A 39 -13.26 -17.34 5.72
C LEU A 39 -12.16 -18.23 5.13
N LYS A 40 -12.53 -19.33 4.49
CA LYS A 40 -11.62 -20.28 3.86
C LYS A 40 -12.12 -20.70 2.48
N GLY A 41 -11.18 -21.06 1.60
CA GLY A 41 -11.49 -21.56 0.27
C GLY A 41 -12.23 -20.53 -0.59
N ASP A 42 -13.31 -20.97 -1.23
CA ASP A 42 -14.08 -20.15 -2.19
C ASP A 42 -14.66 -18.87 -1.57
N LEU A 43 -15.05 -18.92 -0.28
CA LEU A 43 -15.55 -17.75 0.44
C LEU A 43 -14.46 -16.71 0.71
N GLU A 44 -13.23 -17.15 0.96
CA GLU A 44 -12.08 -16.25 1.11
C GLU A 44 -11.76 -15.58 -0.22
N ALA A 45 -11.77 -16.34 -1.32
CA ALA A 45 -11.56 -15.80 -2.66
C ALA A 45 -12.63 -14.77 -3.05
N ALA A 46 -13.91 -15.09 -2.81
CA ALA A 46 -15.01 -14.16 -3.08
C ALA A 46 -14.95 -12.90 -2.21
N ALA A 47 -14.53 -13.04 -0.93
CA ALA A 47 -14.36 -11.88 -0.05
C ALA A 47 -13.21 -10.97 -0.52
N LYS A 48 -12.09 -11.54 -0.97
CA LYS A 48 -10.97 -10.79 -1.54
C LYS A 48 -11.38 -10.05 -2.83
N GLU A 49 -12.12 -10.72 -3.71
CA GLU A 49 -12.65 -10.09 -4.92
C GLU A 49 -13.54 -8.89 -4.59
N LYS A 50 -14.47 -9.06 -3.63
CA LYS A 50 -15.33 -7.97 -3.18
C LYS A 50 -14.56 -6.83 -2.49
N GLN A 51 -13.54 -7.14 -1.71
CA GLN A 51 -12.66 -6.13 -1.12
C GLN A 51 -11.92 -5.33 -2.19
N GLU A 52 -11.45 -5.99 -3.26
CA GLU A 52 -10.75 -5.31 -4.35
C GLU A 52 -11.70 -4.44 -5.19
N GLU A 53 -12.94 -4.89 -5.46
CA GLU A 53 -13.98 -4.08 -6.12
C GLU A 53 -14.32 -2.79 -5.34
N HIS A 54 -14.29 -2.84 -4.01
CA HIS A 54 -14.60 -1.71 -3.13
C HIS A 54 -13.35 -0.96 -2.63
N ARG A 55 -12.17 -1.31 -3.14
CA ARG A 55 -10.95 -0.62 -2.80
C ARG A 55 -11.00 0.80 -3.35
N GLU A 56 -11.01 1.79 -2.46
CA GLU A 56 -10.81 3.17 -2.85
C GLU A 56 -9.41 3.34 -3.44
N VAL A 57 -9.34 3.68 -4.72
CA VAL A 57 -8.07 4.00 -5.37
C VAL A 57 -7.57 5.32 -4.79
N SER A 58 -6.46 5.27 -4.09
CA SER A 58 -5.82 6.47 -3.55
C SER A 58 -5.46 7.44 -4.68
N ALA A 59 -5.77 8.72 -4.49
CA ALA A 59 -5.35 9.76 -5.44
C ALA A 59 -3.82 9.79 -5.65
N ARG A 60 -3.06 9.22 -4.72
CA ARG A 60 -1.58 9.11 -4.77
C ARG A 60 -1.10 7.89 -5.55
N GLU A 61 -1.97 6.90 -5.78
CA GLU A 61 -1.57 5.62 -6.41
C GLU A 61 -0.95 5.84 -7.78
N GLY A 62 -1.60 6.61 -8.65
CA GLY A 62 -1.05 6.92 -9.97
C GLY A 62 0.31 7.62 -9.93
N ILE A 63 0.52 8.54 -8.97
CA ILE A 63 1.79 9.24 -8.79
C ILE A 63 2.88 8.27 -8.34
N VAL A 64 2.56 7.37 -7.41
CA VAL A 64 3.51 6.37 -6.89
C VAL A 64 3.90 5.38 -7.98
N LEU A 65 2.92 4.87 -8.75
CA LEU A 65 3.17 3.94 -9.85
C LEU A 65 4.03 4.57 -10.95
N ASP A 66 3.74 5.81 -11.34
CA ASP A 66 4.54 6.59 -12.29
C ASP A 66 5.99 6.77 -11.76
N PHE A 67 6.16 7.10 -10.49
CA PHE A 67 7.47 7.22 -9.85
C PHE A 67 8.26 5.91 -9.86
N LEU A 68 7.61 4.76 -9.62
CA LEU A 68 8.25 3.45 -9.61
C LEU A 68 8.71 3.00 -11.00
N SER A 69 8.02 3.43 -12.07
CA SER A 69 8.34 3.10 -13.45
C SER A 69 9.52 3.90 -14.02
N LYS A 70 9.87 5.03 -13.41
CA LYS A 70 10.90 5.93 -13.91
C LYS A 70 12.30 5.38 -13.67
N GLN A 71 13.12 5.49 -14.69
CA GLN A 71 14.56 5.22 -14.61
C GLN A 71 15.29 6.31 -13.82
N VAL A 72 16.39 5.94 -13.22
CA VAL A 72 17.21 6.82 -12.38
C VAL A 72 18.67 6.79 -12.85
N PRO A 73 19.45 7.84 -12.59
CA PRO A 73 20.91 7.82 -12.81
C PRO A 73 21.57 6.67 -12.06
N GLU A 74 22.59 6.06 -12.64
CA GLU A 74 23.34 4.94 -12.06
C GLU A 74 23.89 5.26 -10.66
N ASP A 75 24.30 6.51 -10.43
CA ASP A 75 24.81 7.00 -9.15
C ASP A 75 23.75 7.61 -8.24
N TRP A 76 22.44 7.32 -8.49
CA TRP A 76 21.29 7.87 -7.77
C TRP A 76 21.41 7.85 -6.25
N ALA A 77 21.95 6.77 -5.70
CA ALA A 77 22.13 6.62 -4.26
C ALA A 77 23.02 7.68 -3.62
N LYS A 78 23.91 8.32 -4.42
CA LYS A 78 24.83 9.37 -3.95
C LYS A 78 24.22 10.77 -4.03
N TRP A 79 23.09 10.93 -4.73
CA TRP A 79 22.52 12.24 -4.94
C TRP A 79 21.73 12.74 -3.73
N PRO A 80 21.93 14.01 -3.31
CA PRO A 80 21.11 14.66 -2.31
C PRO A 80 19.70 14.94 -2.85
N LEU A 81 18.73 15.13 -1.95
CA LEU A 81 17.32 15.34 -2.30
C LEU A 81 17.11 16.47 -3.31
N ASP A 82 17.77 17.63 -3.11
CA ASP A 82 17.58 18.79 -3.99
C ASP A 82 17.99 18.48 -5.44
N ARG A 83 19.11 17.76 -5.62
CA ARG A 83 19.54 17.34 -6.96
C ARG A 83 18.57 16.34 -7.59
N ARG A 84 18.00 15.43 -6.79
CA ARG A 84 16.98 14.49 -7.26
C ARG A 84 15.70 15.22 -7.69
N ARG A 85 15.23 16.20 -6.93
CA ARG A 85 14.10 17.04 -7.30
C ARG A 85 14.35 17.83 -8.58
N MET A 86 15.55 18.40 -8.75
CA MET A 86 15.95 19.06 -9.99
C MET A 86 15.92 18.12 -11.19
N PHE A 87 16.32 16.86 -11.01
CA PHE A 87 16.24 15.85 -12.06
C PHE A 87 14.79 15.56 -12.45
N TRP A 88 13.91 15.35 -11.48
CA TRP A 88 12.49 15.15 -11.76
C TRP A 88 11.83 16.38 -12.41
N GLY A 89 12.28 17.57 -12.10
CA GLY A 89 11.85 18.82 -12.73
C GLY A 89 12.48 19.09 -14.10
N GLY A 90 13.34 18.18 -14.63
CA GLY A 90 13.99 18.35 -15.93
C GLY A 90 15.11 19.38 -15.97
N ALA A 91 15.56 19.87 -14.80
CA ALA A 91 16.59 20.94 -14.73
C ALA A 91 18.03 20.40 -14.78
N VAL A 92 18.23 19.09 -14.71
CA VAL A 92 19.58 18.49 -14.81
C VAL A 92 19.92 18.26 -16.28
N GLN A 93 20.90 18.98 -16.77
CA GLN A 93 21.39 18.87 -18.16
C GLN A 93 22.61 17.97 -18.23
N GLY A 94 22.79 17.27 -19.36
CA GLY A 94 23.95 16.44 -19.68
C GLY A 94 23.56 15.01 -20.07
N SER A 95 24.55 14.27 -20.59
CA SER A 95 24.37 12.85 -20.89
C SER A 95 24.44 12.07 -19.58
N ILE A 96 23.28 11.56 -19.13
CA ILE A 96 23.18 10.78 -17.88
C ILE A 96 22.86 9.34 -18.27
N ASN A 97 23.66 8.41 -17.77
CA ASN A 97 23.36 6.98 -17.92
C ASN A 97 22.19 6.63 -16.97
N LEU A 98 21.07 6.23 -17.55
CA LEU A 98 19.86 5.87 -16.82
C LEU A 98 19.78 4.34 -16.68
N VAL A 99 19.39 3.92 -15.50
CA VAL A 99 19.18 2.51 -15.17
C VAL A 99 17.80 2.33 -14.52
N ASP A 100 17.29 1.14 -14.60
CA ASP A 100 16.07 0.80 -13.90
C ASP A 100 16.28 0.91 -12.39
N ARG A 101 15.27 1.44 -11.70
CA ARG A 101 15.27 1.52 -10.25
C ARG A 101 15.27 0.10 -9.65
N ASP A 102 16.22 -0.19 -8.80
CA ASP A 102 16.39 -1.50 -8.14
C ASP A 102 15.75 -1.58 -6.75
N ARG A 103 15.55 -0.43 -6.09
CA ARG A 103 15.02 -0.31 -4.73
C ARG A 103 14.27 0.98 -4.52
N VAL A 104 13.36 1.00 -3.55
CA VAL A 104 12.59 2.18 -3.15
C VAL A 104 12.15 2.06 -1.68
N CYS A 105 12.01 3.20 -1.00
CA CYS A 105 11.37 3.27 0.31
C CYS A 105 10.29 4.36 0.32
N ALA A 106 9.35 4.26 1.26
CA ALA A 106 8.24 5.21 1.37
C ALA A 106 8.70 6.66 1.54
N LEU A 107 9.83 6.89 2.21
CA LEU A 107 10.37 8.23 2.42
C LEU A 107 10.90 8.86 1.12
N GLU A 108 11.49 8.07 0.20
CA GLU A 108 11.86 8.55 -1.14
C GLU A 108 10.63 8.97 -1.93
N VAL A 109 9.60 8.12 -1.97
CA VAL A 109 8.33 8.42 -2.64
C VAL A 109 7.71 9.70 -2.07
N TRP A 110 7.65 9.82 -0.74
CA TRP A 110 7.11 10.99 -0.06
C TRP A 110 7.83 12.27 -0.45
N CYS A 111 9.17 12.26 -0.43
CA CYS A 111 9.97 13.46 -0.67
C CYS A 111 10.15 13.80 -2.14
N GLU A 112 10.13 12.81 -3.03
CA GLU A 112 10.49 13.00 -4.44
C GLU A 112 9.27 13.00 -5.37
N ALA A 113 8.26 12.17 -5.10
CA ALA A 113 7.06 12.06 -5.92
C ALA A 113 5.91 12.93 -5.40
N LEU A 114 5.76 13.02 -4.07
CA LEU A 114 4.66 13.74 -3.41
C LEU A 114 5.09 15.11 -2.86
N ASP A 115 6.31 15.55 -3.13
CA ASP A 115 6.91 16.82 -2.70
C ASP A 115 6.81 17.10 -1.19
N GLY A 116 6.73 16.04 -0.40
CA GLY A 116 6.62 16.11 1.05
C GLY A 116 7.96 16.47 1.71
N LYS A 117 7.89 17.06 2.91
CA LYS A 117 9.10 17.28 3.71
C LYS A 117 9.38 16.05 4.58
N GLN A 118 10.65 15.65 4.66
CA GLN A 118 11.07 14.44 5.39
C GLN A 118 10.55 14.37 6.84
N ARG A 119 10.42 15.51 7.52
CA ARG A 119 9.95 15.59 8.91
C ARG A 119 8.43 15.54 9.07
N GLU A 120 7.68 15.66 7.98
CA GLU A 120 6.23 15.78 7.98
C GLU A 120 5.53 14.47 7.64
N ILE A 121 6.28 13.45 7.20
CA ILE A 121 5.70 12.13 6.88
C ILE A 121 5.10 11.49 8.14
N ARG A 122 3.86 11.07 8.04
CA ARG A 122 3.13 10.39 9.12
C ARG A 122 3.12 8.88 8.89
N TYR A 123 2.78 8.15 9.93
CA TYR A 123 2.62 6.70 9.83
C TYR A 123 1.57 6.29 8.77
N SER A 124 0.45 7.03 8.70
CA SER A 124 -0.60 6.80 7.69
C SER A 124 -0.07 6.96 6.26
N ASP A 125 0.73 8.00 5.99
CA ASP A 125 1.34 8.23 4.67
C ASP A 125 2.30 7.09 4.31
N THR A 126 3.11 6.66 5.27
CA THR A 126 4.03 5.53 5.09
C THR A 126 3.27 4.22 4.82
N ALA A 127 2.19 3.96 5.56
CA ALA A 127 1.37 2.77 5.40
C ALA A 127 0.67 2.75 4.03
N GLU A 128 0.11 3.88 3.60
CA GLU A 128 -0.53 4.03 2.30
C GLU A 128 0.47 3.80 1.15
N ILE A 129 1.62 4.48 1.17
CA ILE A 129 2.66 4.32 0.14
C ILE A 129 3.16 2.88 0.08
N ASN A 130 3.44 2.27 1.24
CA ASN A 130 3.86 0.87 1.29
C ASN A 130 2.78 -0.06 0.73
N GLY A 131 1.51 0.16 1.04
CA GLY A 131 0.40 -0.62 0.50
C GLY A 131 0.31 -0.56 -1.01
N ILE A 132 0.52 0.62 -1.61
CA ILE A 132 0.56 0.78 -3.07
C ILE A 132 1.73 -0.01 -3.67
N ILE A 133 2.93 0.08 -3.07
CA ILE A 133 4.11 -0.63 -3.59
C ILE A 133 3.95 -2.15 -3.43
N GLU A 134 3.39 -2.63 -2.31
CA GLU A 134 3.12 -4.06 -2.05
C GLU A 134 2.11 -4.65 -3.05
N ALA A 135 1.17 -3.84 -3.54
CA ALA A 135 0.22 -4.27 -4.57
C ALA A 135 0.86 -4.44 -5.95
N CYS A 136 2.06 -3.88 -6.17
CA CYS A 136 2.80 -4.04 -7.42
C CYS A 136 3.50 -5.39 -7.47
N SER A 137 3.18 -6.22 -8.46
CA SER A 137 3.77 -7.56 -8.64
C SER A 137 5.29 -7.57 -8.78
N ASP A 138 5.86 -6.48 -9.29
CA ASP A 138 7.29 -6.35 -9.62
C ASP A 138 8.17 -6.02 -8.41
N TRP A 139 7.55 -5.69 -7.28
CA TRP A 139 8.25 -5.29 -6.07
C TRP A 139 8.08 -6.30 -4.94
N GLU A 140 9.12 -6.47 -4.14
CA GLU A 140 9.09 -7.30 -2.94
C GLU A 140 9.64 -6.55 -1.74
N LYS A 141 9.00 -6.74 -0.60
CA LYS A 141 9.42 -6.12 0.66
C LYS A 141 10.71 -6.72 1.16
N THR A 142 11.65 -5.87 1.54
CA THR A 142 12.92 -6.34 2.08
C THR A 142 12.78 -6.80 3.53
N PRO A 143 13.35 -7.96 3.92
CA PRO A 143 13.32 -8.45 5.29
C PRO A 143 14.12 -7.54 6.23
N ASN A 144 15.19 -6.92 5.73
CA ASN A 144 16.09 -6.05 6.46
C ASN A 144 16.06 -4.61 5.97
N SER A 145 16.51 -3.68 6.81
CA SER A 145 16.70 -2.28 6.41
C SER A 145 17.86 -2.17 5.43
N LEU A 146 17.64 -1.41 4.34
CA LEU A 146 18.64 -1.09 3.34
C LEU A 146 19.02 0.39 3.42
N GLN A 147 20.16 0.74 2.80
CA GLN A 147 20.61 2.13 2.67
C GLN A 147 19.93 2.79 1.47
N PHE A 148 19.26 3.92 1.68
CA PHE A 148 18.54 4.70 0.68
C PHE A 148 19.08 6.13 0.56
N GLY A 149 20.37 6.23 0.22
CA GLY A 149 21.01 7.53 0.02
C GLY A 149 20.74 8.52 1.18
N TYR A 150 20.15 9.68 0.87
CA TYR A 150 19.84 10.72 1.86
C TYR A 150 18.77 10.31 2.89
N CYS A 151 17.96 9.30 2.60
CA CYS A 151 16.97 8.77 3.54
C CYS A 151 17.59 7.90 4.64
N GLY A 152 18.88 7.54 4.53
CA GLY A 152 19.53 6.66 5.50
C GLY A 152 19.05 5.21 5.44
N LYS A 153 19.13 4.51 6.57
CA LYS A 153 18.64 3.12 6.68
C LYS A 153 17.13 3.10 6.86
N GLN A 154 16.43 2.49 5.89
CA GLN A 154 14.98 2.34 5.88
C GLN A 154 14.59 0.90 5.53
N ARG A 155 13.41 0.45 5.99
CA ARG A 155 12.72 -0.68 5.37
C ARG A 155 12.14 -0.21 4.04
N GLY A 156 12.19 -1.05 3.03
CA GLY A 156 11.71 -0.68 1.70
C GLY A 156 11.46 -1.92 0.85
N PHE A 157 11.53 -1.71 -0.43
CA PHE A 157 11.25 -2.73 -1.45
C PHE A 157 12.41 -2.82 -2.44
N THR A 158 12.60 -4.01 -2.99
CA THR A 158 13.51 -4.26 -4.10
C THR A 158 12.72 -4.76 -5.31
N LYS A 159 13.16 -4.38 -6.51
CA LYS A 159 12.57 -4.86 -7.75
C LYS A 159 12.92 -6.35 -7.92
N LYS A 160 11.92 -7.18 -8.20
CA LYS A 160 12.13 -8.59 -8.50
C LYS A 160 12.98 -8.73 -9.74
N ARG A 161 14.00 -9.59 -9.68
CA ARG A 161 14.78 -9.93 -10.88
C ARG A 161 13.93 -10.86 -11.74
N VAL A 162 13.70 -10.47 -12.98
CA VAL A 162 13.17 -11.40 -13.99
C VAL A 162 14.33 -12.30 -14.37
N GLU A 163 14.32 -13.55 -13.92
CA GLU A 163 15.23 -14.57 -14.44
C GLU A 163 14.81 -14.86 -15.88
N HIS A 164 15.70 -14.54 -16.80
CA HIS A 164 15.60 -14.92 -18.23
C HIS A 164 16.25 -16.27 -18.44
#